data_887c7e1be27831d64e05b6837b304366
#
_entry.id   887c7e1be27831d64e05b6837b304366
#
_cell.length_a   1.000
_cell.length_b   1.000
_cell.length_c   1.000
_cell.angle_alpha   90.00
_cell.angle_beta   90.00
_cell.angle_gamma   90.00
#
_symmetry.space_group_name_H-M   'P 1'
#
loop_
_entity.id
_entity.type
_entity.pdbx_description
1 polymer ?
#
loop_
_entity_poly.entity_id
_entity_poly.type
_entity_poly.pdbx_seq_one_letter_code
_entity_poly.pdbx_strand_id
1 'polypeptide(L)'
;CAGLVIALKRYLNEIPQNMINDANQLGFPILIVSYESNFSQISRIVYASILQDELMDADRLYKMYHKFNSSLSHEHSLVDVLNNIEKVTGFPLILTNETFELLYYSPGAFNLCHHEDTLLPFEKKLCEDILSTFACNRFEVITRFDKVIFSLTSESRLLGFICFLNTATGFNSILYNFAYSILPLIAIETINEQIRQETSRQ
;
A
#
# COMPACT_ATOMS: atom_id res chain seq x y z
N CYS A 1 -17.77 13.58 -6.64
CA CYS A 1 -17.77 14.03 -8.03
C CYS A 1 -16.44 14.70 -8.32
N ALA A 2 -15.75 14.27 -9.40
CA ALA A 2 -14.41 14.77 -9.71
C ALA A 2 -14.40 16.03 -10.60
N GLY A 3 -15.52 16.40 -11.19
CA GLY A 3 -15.64 17.57 -12.06
C GLY A 3 -17.00 17.65 -12.75
N LEU A 4 -17.22 18.73 -13.50
CA LEU A 4 -18.43 18.99 -14.27
C LEU A 4 -18.09 19.27 -15.74
N VAL A 5 -18.81 18.63 -16.66
CA VAL A 5 -18.71 18.91 -18.09
C VAL A 5 -19.96 19.68 -18.54
N ILE A 6 -19.76 20.85 -19.14
CA ILE A 6 -20.85 21.73 -19.61
C ILE A 6 -20.73 21.91 -21.11
N ALA A 7 -21.83 21.61 -21.83
CA ALA A 7 -21.94 21.92 -23.25
C ALA A 7 -22.49 23.32 -23.45
N LEU A 8 -21.72 24.20 -24.11
CA LEU A 8 -22.13 25.57 -24.44
C LEU A 8 -22.75 25.67 -25.84
N LYS A 9 -23.45 26.78 -26.10
CA LYS A 9 -24.05 27.22 -27.37
C LYS A 9 -25.43 26.69 -27.71
N ARG A 10 -26.10 25.89 -26.85
CA ARG A 10 -27.50 25.53 -27.07
C ARG A 10 -28.46 26.26 -26.12
N TYR A 11 -28.19 26.09 -24.82
CA TYR A 11 -29.05 26.68 -23.76
C TYR A 11 -28.29 27.67 -22.89
N LEU A 12 -26.96 27.56 -22.88
CA LEU A 12 -26.06 28.39 -22.11
C LEU A 12 -24.94 28.88 -23.07
N ASN A 13 -24.83 30.19 -23.22
CA ASN A 13 -23.77 30.78 -24.09
C ASN A 13 -22.46 30.92 -23.35
N GLU A 14 -22.52 31.24 -22.06
CA GLU A 14 -21.37 31.46 -21.19
C GLU A 14 -21.63 30.87 -19.80
N ILE A 15 -20.58 30.48 -19.11
CA ILE A 15 -20.67 30.04 -17.71
C ILE A 15 -20.79 31.29 -16.82
N PRO A 16 -21.77 31.38 -15.91
CA PRO A 16 -21.87 32.49 -14.97
C PRO A 16 -20.59 32.65 -14.14
N GLN A 17 -20.15 33.91 -13.96
CA GLN A 17 -18.88 34.20 -13.27
C GLN A 17 -18.88 33.72 -11.80
N ASN A 18 -20.01 33.77 -11.13
CA ASN A 18 -20.17 33.22 -9.78
C ASN A 18 -19.86 31.73 -9.73
N MET A 19 -20.33 30.94 -10.70
CA MET A 19 -20.06 29.51 -10.79
C MET A 19 -18.57 29.20 -10.99
N ILE A 20 -17.87 30.03 -11.79
CA ILE A 20 -16.42 29.91 -11.97
C ILE A 20 -15.69 30.22 -10.67
N ASN A 21 -16.12 31.29 -9.97
CA ASN A 21 -15.51 31.67 -8.71
C ASN A 21 -15.69 30.59 -7.63
N ASP A 22 -16.90 30.04 -7.51
CA ASP A 22 -17.20 28.97 -6.56
C ASP A 22 -16.39 27.69 -6.89
N ALA A 23 -16.31 27.33 -8.15
CA ALA A 23 -15.51 26.20 -8.60
C ALA A 23 -14.01 26.36 -8.29
N ASN A 24 -13.46 27.56 -8.52
CA ASN A 24 -12.07 27.87 -8.18
C ASN A 24 -11.80 27.81 -6.69
N GLN A 25 -12.74 28.30 -5.84
CA GLN A 25 -12.62 28.22 -4.38
C GLN A 25 -12.62 26.78 -3.87
N LEU A 26 -13.42 25.93 -4.50
CA LEU A 26 -13.56 24.52 -4.14
C LEU A 26 -12.52 23.61 -4.80
N GLY A 27 -11.67 24.13 -5.67
CA GLY A 27 -10.77 23.31 -6.50
C GLY A 27 -11.53 22.32 -7.41
N PHE A 28 -12.76 22.68 -7.83
CA PHE A 28 -13.64 21.81 -8.60
C PHE A 28 -13.52 22.13 -10.10
N PRO A 29 -13.00 21.19 -10.93
CA PRO A 29 -12.76 21.44 -12.34
C PRO A 29 -14.08 21.51 -13.13
N ILE A 30 -14.23 22.55 -13.96
CA ILE A 30 -15.29 22.68 -14.95
C ILE A 30 -14.69 22.57 -16.33
N LEU A 31 -15.13 21.59 -17.10
CA LEU A 31 -14.75 21.36 -18.49
C LEU A 31 -15.84 21.89 -19.43
N ILE A 32 -15.43 22.68 -20.41
CA ILE A 32 -16.33 23.26 -21.42
C ILE A 32 -16.16 22.48 -22.71
N VAL A 33 -17.29 22.02 -23.28
CA VAL A 33 -17.34 21.36 -24.57
C VAL A 33 -18.30 22.07 -25.50
N SER A 34 -18.11 21.96 -26.80
CA SER A 34 -19.09 22.43 -27.79
C SER A 34 -20.35 21.57 -27.71
N TYR A 35 -21.51 22.16 -27.92
CA TYR A 35 -22.77 21.42 -28.04
C TYR A 35 -22.73 20.38 -29.18
N GLU A 36 -21.96 20.63 -30.21
CA GLU A 36 -21.76 19.70 -31.32
C GLU A 36 -20.89 18.50 -30.95
N SER A 37 -20.25 18.53 -29.80
CA SER A 37 -19.42 17.42 -29.33
C SER A 37 -20.26 16.19 -29.03
N ASN A 38 -19.86 15.06 -29.58
CA ASN A 38 -20.55 13.79 -29.34
C ASN A 38 -20.19 13.26 -27.95
N PHE A 39 -21.12 13.35 -27.00
CA PHE A 39 -20.94 12.90 -25.61
C PHE A 39 -20.53 11.42 -25.50
N SER A 40 -21.03 10.55 -26.41
CA SER A 40 -20.63 9.15 -26.42
C SER A 40 -19.16 8.97 -26.82
N GLN A 41 -18.64 9.85 -27.65
CA GLN A 41 -17.22 9.86 -28.00
C GLN A 41 -16.35 10.36 -26.84
N ILE A 42 -16.79 11.40 -26.14
CA ILE A 42 -16.10 11.90 -24.94
C ILE A 42 -16.06 10.81 -23.87
N SER A 43 -17.22 10.19 -23.58
CA SER A 43 -17.31 9.10 -22.61
C SER A 43 -16.38 7.93 -22.99
N ARG A 44 -16.34 7.55 -24.27
CA ARG A 44 -15.46 6.48 -24.74
C ARG A 44 -13.97 6.80 -24.54
N ILE A 45 -13.56 8.05 -24.77
CA ILE A 45 -12.16 8.47 -24.56
C ILE A 45 -11.82 8.43 -23.07
N VAL A 46 -12.71 8.95 -22.21
CA VAL A 46 -12.52 8.92 -20.75
C VAL A 46 -12.44 7.49 -20.23
N TYR A 47 -13.37 6.62 -20.63
CA TYR A 47 -13.32 5.21 -20.25
C TYR A 47 -12.08 4.50 -20.77
N ALA A 48 -11.64 4.78 -21.99
CA ALA A 48 -10.41 4.19 -22.53
C ALA A 48 -9.18 4.61 -21.73
N SER A 49 -9.10 5.89 -21.28
CA SER A 49 -8.00 6.37 -20.44
C SER A 49 -8.00 5.70 -19.06
N ILE A 50 -9.17 5.56 -18.43
CA ILE A 50 -9.29 4.87 -17.13
C ILE A 50 -8.86 3.41 -17.26
N LEU A 51 -9.36 2.70 -18.26
CA LEU A 51 -9.01 1.30 -18.53
C LEU A 51 -7.51 1.13 -18.83
N GLN A 52 -6.91 2.10 -19.52
CA GLN A 52 -5.47 2.07 -19.81
C GLN A 52 -4.64 2.18 -18.53
N ASP A 53 -5.02 3.07 -17.61
CA ASP A 53 -4.35 3.21 -16.32
C ASP A 53 -4.46 1.93 -15.49
N GLU A 54 -5.65 1.32 -15.42
CA GLU A 54 -5.88 0.03 -14.73
C GLU A 54 -5.04 -1.11 -15.34
N LEU A 55 -4.94 -1.16 -16.67
CA LEU A 55 -4.10 -2.16 -17.36
C LEU A 55 -2.61 -1.94 -17.09
N MET A 56 -2.16 -0.69 -17.03
CA MET A 56 -0.77 -0.37 -16.67
C MET A 56 -0.46 -0.77 -15.23
N ASP A 57 -1.37 -0.56 -14.30
CA ASP A 57 -1.20 -0.95 -12.90
C ASP A 57 -1.19 -2.48 -12.75
N ALA A 58 -2.03 -3.19 -13.48
CA ALA A 58 -2.01 -4.65 -13.52
C ALA A 58 -0.70 -5.21 -14.09
N ASP A 59 -0.15 -4.60 -15.16
CA ASP A 59 1.15 -5.00 -15.74
C ASP A 59 2.30 -4.74 -14.75
N ARG A 60 2.29 -3.61 -14.04
CA ARG A 60 3.27 -3.30 -12.99
C ARG A 60 3.22 -4.33 -11.86
N LEU A 61 2.01 -4.63 -11.38
CA LEU A 61 1.81 -5.64 -10.33
C LEU A 61 2.30 -7.01 -10.79
N TYR A 62 1.97 -7.42 -12.02
CA TYR A 62 2.45 -8.68 -12.60
C TYR A 62 3.99 -8.74 -12.65
N LYS A 63 4.66 -7.67 -13.08
CA LYS A 63 6.12 -7.57 -13.10
C LYS A 63 6.74 -7.68 -11.71
N MET A 64 6.10 -7.08 -10.70
CA MET A 64 6.52 -7.22 -9.30
C MET A 64 6.44 -8.67 -8.84
N TYR A 65 5.34 -9.37 -9.11
CA TYR A 65 5.19 -10.79 -8.79
C TYR A 65 6.21 -11.66 -9.52
N HIS A 66 6.39 -11.42 -10.81
CA HIS A 66 7.37 -12.17 -11.59
C HIS A 66 8.78 -12.00 -11.01
N LYS A 67 9.17 -10.76 -10.70
CA LYS A 67 10.46 -10.45 -10.08
C LYS A 67 10.59 -11.11 -8.70
N PHE A 68 9.54 -11.05 -7.88
CA PHE A 68 9.49 -11.68 -6.57
C PHE A 68 9.68 -13.20 -6.67
N ASN A 69 8.86 -13.87 -7.46
CA ASN A 69 8.89 -15.32 -7.61
C ASN A 69 10.18 -15.83 -8.25
N SER A 70 10.73 -15.10 -9.24
CA SER A 70 11.98 -15.50 -9.90
C SER A 70 13.21 -15.37 -9.00
N SER A 71 13.14 -14.58 -7.94
CA SER A 71 14.21 -14.37 -6.98
C SER A 71 14.15 -15.33 -5.79
N LEU A 72 13.01 -16.04 -5.60
CA LEU A 72 12.89 -17.06 -4.56
C LEU A 72 13.46 -18.39 -5.08
N SER A 73 14.31 -19.02 -4.31
CA SER A 73 14.75 -20.41 -4.53
C SER A 73 13.66 -21.40 -4.14
N HIS A 74 13.79 -22.66 -4.52
CA HIS A 74 12.83 -23.70 -4.12
C HIS A 74 12.80 -23.95 -2.60
N GLU A 75 13.93 -23.69 -1.92
CA GLU A 75 14.05 -23.73 -0.47
C GLU A 75 14.37 -22.31 0.00
N HIS A 76 13.34 -21.53 0.37
CA HIS A 76 13.49 -20.18 0.89
C HIS A 76 13.23 -20.16 2.40
N SER A 77 13.97 -19.30 3.08
CA SER A 77 13.75 -18.98 4.48
C SER A 77 12.88 -17.71 4.61
N LEU A 78 12.33 -17.49 5.81
CA LEU A 78 11.65 -16.23 6.11
C LEU A 78 12.52 -15.00 5.79
N VAL A 79 13.82 -15.09 6.08
CA VAL A 79 14.82 -14.04 5.80
C VAL A 79 14.90 -13.75 4.29
N ASP A 80 14.93 -14.80 3.45
CA ASP A 80 15.01 -14.65 1.99
C ASP A 80 13.74 -13.99 1.45
N VAL A 81 12.57 -14.39 1.95
CA VAL A 81 11.28 -13.79 1.59
C VAL A 81 11.27 -12.30 1.91
N LEU A 82 11.62 -11.91 3.14
CA LEU A 82 11.60 -10.53 3.58
C LEU A 82 12.63 -9.66 2.87
N ASN A 83 13.86 -10.17 2.64
CA ASN A 83 14.85 -9.48 1.83
C ASN A 83 14.41 -9.27 0.38
N ASN A 84 13.73 -10.25 -0.19
CA ASN A 84 13.23 -10.15 -1.55
C ASN A 84 12.09 -9.13 -1.67
N ILE A 85 11.23 -9.03 -0.65
CA ILE A 85 10.19 -7.99 -0.60
C ILE A 85 10.82 -6.60 -0.66
N GLU A 86 11.85 -6.31 0.14
CA GLU A 86 12.56 -5.02 0.06
C GLU A 86 13.14 -4.76 -1.33
N LYS A 87 13.79 -5.77 -1.95
CA LYS A 87 14.36 -5.63 -3.31
C LYS A 87 13.30 -5.34 -4.38
N VAL A 88 12.09 -5.88 -4.22
CA VAL A 88 11.00 -5.70 -5.19
C VAL A 88 10.27 -4.40 -4.98
N THR A 89 9.99 -4.05 -3.73
CA THR A 89 9.21 -2.85 -3.38
C THR A 89 10.06 -1.60 -3.30
N GLY A 90 11.35 -1.73 -2.96
CA GLY A 90 12.25 -0.62 -2.66
C GLY A 90 12.04 -0.02 -1.26
N PHE A 91 11.16 -0.59 -0.44
CA PHE A 91 10.86 -0.11 0.91
C PHE A 91 11.49 -1.01 1.96
N PRO A 92 12.30 -0.45 2.89
CA PRO A 92 12.78 -1.15 4.06
C PRO A 92 11.62 -1.65 4.91
N LEU A 93 11.77 -2.85 5.50
CA LEU A 93 10.70 -3.47 6.26
C LEU A 93 11.20 -4.12 7.54
N ILE A 94 10.28 -4.21 8.51
CA ILE A 94 10.48 -4.84 9.81
C ILE A 94 9.35 -5.82 10.04
N LEU A 95 9.68 -6.98 10.60
CA LEU A 95 8.73 -7.96 11.11
C LEU A 95 8.82 -8.01 12.64
N THR A 96 7.68 -7.96 13.30
CA THR A 96 7.56 -8.10 14.76
C THR A 96 6.59 -9.22 15.12
N ASN A 97 6.67 -9.70 16.36
CA ASN A 97 5.64 -10.54 16.94
C ASN A 97 4.40 -9.70 17.37
N GLU A 98 3.43 -10.36 18.00
CA GLU A 98 2.18 -9.75 18.48
C GLU A 98 2.40 -8.72 19.62
N THR A 99 3.55 -8.75 20.29
CA THR A 99 3.94 -7.81 21.35
C THR A 99 4.89 -6.71 20.86
N PHE A 100 5.08 -6.57 19.54
CA PHE A 100 6.01 -5.66 18.89
C PHE A 100 7.50 -5.91 19.18
N GLU A 101 7.84 -7.10 19.67
CA GLU A 101 9.24 -7.50 19.73
C GLU A 101 9.75 -7.77 18.32
N LEU A 102 10.93 -7.28 18.04
CA LEU A 102 11.56 -7.41 16.74
C LEU A 102 11.91 -8.88 16.45
N LEU A 103 11.37 -9.41 15.35
CA LEU A 103 11.74 -10.73 14.84
C LEU A 103 12.76 -10.61 13.71
N TYR A 104 12.60 -9.61 12.83
CA TYR A 104 13.46 -9.42 11.69
C TYR A 104 13.42 -7.97 11.18
N TYR A 105 14.53 -7.51 10.63
CA TYR A 105 14.64 -6.26 9.87
C TYR A 105 15.40 -6.51 8.56
N SER A 106 14.96 -5.87 7.50
CA SER A 106 15.64 -5.93 6.20
C SER A 106 16.92 -5.06 6.21
N PRO A 107 17.88 -5.27 5.28
CA PRO A 107 19.14 -4.53 5.26
C PRO A 107 18.97 -3.00 5.26
N GLY A 108 17.98 -2.48 4.52
CA GLY A 108 17.66 -1.05 4.53
C GLY A 108 17.08 -0.58 5.85
N ALA A 109 16.24 -1.39 6.50
CA ALA A 109 15.69 -1.07 7.81
C ALA A 109 16.76 -1.08 8.91
N PHE A 110 17.72 -2.01 8.84
CA PHE A 110 18.87 -2.04 9.74
C PHE A 110 19.65 -0.72 9.71
N ASN A 111 19.97 -0.26 8.50
CA ASN A 111 20.71 1.00 8.32
C ASN A 111 19.95 2.22 8.88
N LEU A 112 18.62 2.26 8.71
CA LEU A 112 17.79 3.34 9.25
C LEU A 112 17.75 3.33 10.79
N CYS A 113 17.53 2.16 11.38
CA CYS A 113 17.42 2.03 12.84
C CYS A 113 18.72 2.30 13.57
N HIS A 114 19.88 2.00 12.99
CA HIS A 114 21.19 2.26 13.62
C HIS A 114 21.64 3.73 13.55
N HIS A 115 21.06 4.53 12.63
CA HIS A 115 21.39 5.97 12.56
C HIS A 115 20.62 6.82 13.58
N GLU A 116 19.51 6.32 14.12
CA GLU A 116 18.62 7.11 14.99
C GLU A 116 18.68 6.77 16.49
N ASP A 117 19.64 5.98 16.98
CA ASP A 117 19.77 5.54 18.39
C ASP A 117 18.48 4.93 19.01
N THR A 118 17.46 4.68 18.21
CA THR A 118 16.19 4.08 18.65
C THR A 118 16.13 2.63 18.19
N LEU A 119 16.44 1.72 19.13
CA LEU A 119 16.39 0.26 18.94
C LEU A 119 14.99 -0.29 18.63
N LEU A 120 13.93 0.52 18.75
CA LEU A 120 12.57 0.14 18.43
C LEU A 120 11.97 1.13 17.42
N PRO A 121 11.52 0.66 16.26
CA PRO A 121 10.89 1.51 15.23
C PRO A 121 9.51 2.02 15.65
N PHE A 122 9.04 1.66 16.84
CA PHE A 122 7.72 2.00 17.33
C PHE A 122 7.81 2.65 18.71
N GLU A 123 7.25 3.84 18.85
CA GLU A 123 6.97 4.44 20.15
C GLU A 123 5.96 3.57 20.90
N LYS A 124 6.14 3.40 22.22
CA LYS A 124 5.24 2.60 23.07
C LYS A 124 3.76 2.97 22.87
N LYS A 125 3.48 4.26 22.77
CA LYS A 125 2.12 4.78 22.52
C LYS A 125 1.56 4.32 21.17
N LEU A 126 2.39 4.28 20.13
CA LEU A 126 1.97 3.78 18.82
C LEU A 126 1.63 2.28 18.87
N CYS A 127 2.41 1.49 19.59
CA CYS A 127 2.12 0.07 19.81
C CYS A 127 0.78 -0.14 20.53
N GLU A 128 0.52 0.63 21.60
CA GLU A 128 -0.75 0.58 22.33
C GLU A 128 -1.94 0.97 21.45
N ASP A 129 -1.81 2.03 20.64
CA ASP A 129 -2.83 2.48 19.69
C ASP A 129 -3.11 1.42 18.62
N ILE A 130 -2.09 0.77 18.07
CA ILE A 130 -2.23 -0.30 17.08
C ILE A 130 -2.94 -1.51 17.67
N LEU A 131 -2.53 -1.97 18.85
CA LEU A 131 -3.15 -3.11 19.53
C LEU A 131 -4.62 -2.84 19.86
N SER A 132 -4.94 -1.63 20.35
CA SER A 132 -6.33 -1.25 20.64
C SER A 132 -7.18 -1.22 19.37
N THR A 133 -6.64 -0.70 18.26
CA THR A 133 -7.33 -0.66 16.97
C THR A 133 -7.56 -2.07 16.43
N PHE A 134 -6.56 -2.94 16.52
CA PHE A 134 -6.67 -4.34 16.12
C PHE A 134 -7.73 -5.08 16.96
N ALA A 135 -7.72 -4.92 18.27
CA ALA A 135 -8.69 -5.55 19.16
C ALA A 135 -10.14 -5.14 18.85
N CYS A 136 -10.36 -3.88 18.48
CA CYS A 136 -11.68 -3.35 18.15
C CYS A 136 -12.15 -3.75 16.73
N ASN A 137 -11.29 -3.67 15.72
CA ASN A 137 -11.67 -3.71 14.31
C ASN A 137 -11.02 -4.83 13.49
N ARG A 138 -10.07 -5.60 14.06
CA ARG A 138 -9.25 -6.60 13.34
C ARG A 138 -8.72 -6.03 12.03
N PHE A 139 -8.07 -4.87 12.10
CA PHE A 139 -7.56 -4.19 10.91
C PHE A 139 -6.55 -5.05 10.16
N GLU A 140 -6.49 -4.85 8.86
CA GLU A 140 -5.48 -5.47 8.01
C GLU A 140 -4.29 -4.54 7.78
N VAL A 141 -4.51 -3.23 7.75
CA VAL A 141 -3.48 -2.22 7.50
C VAL A 141 -3.73 -0.92 8.26
N ILE A 142 -2.66 -0.32 8.77
CA ILE A 142 -2.63 1.04 9.33
C ILE A 142 -1.53 1.84 8.63
N THR A 143 -1.86 3.06 8.21
CA THR A 143 -0.89 4.03 7.74
C THR A 143 -0.70 5.12 8.78
N ARG A 144 0.54 5.34 9.20
CA ARG A 144 0.93 6.37 10.17
C ARG A 144 2.23 7.04 9.75
N PHE A 145 2.18 8.36 9.52
CA PHE A 145 3.33 9.16 9.09
C PHE A 145 4.02 8.57 7.84
N ASP A 146 5.22 8.05 8.01
CA ASP A 146 6.09 7.43 7.02
C ASP A 146 6.09 5.89 7.09
N LYS A 147 5.11 5.28 7.75
CA LYS A 147 5.01 3.83 7.98
C LYS A 147 3.68 3.28 7.50
N VAL A 148 3.74 2.11 6.88
CA VAL A 148 2.57 1.29 6.55
C VAL A 148 2.71 -0.04 7.25
N ILE A 149 1.75 -0.37 8.11
CA ILE A 149 1.78 -1.52 9.01
C ILE A 149 0.65 -2.46 8.63
N PHE A 150 0.98 -3.69 8.30
CA PHE A 150 0.03 -4.76 8.06
C PHE A 150 0.02 -5.72 9.24
N SER A 151 -1.16 -6.15 9.66
CA SER A 151 -1.29 -7.25 10.61
C SER A 151 -1.03 -8.58 9.89
N LEU A 152 -0.23 -9.43 10.50
CA LEU A 152 0.06 -10.77 10.02
C LEU A 152 -0.77 -11.77 10.82
N THR A 153 -1.71 -12.42 10.16
CA THR A 153 -2.65 -13.35 10.81
C THR A 153 -2.66 -14.71 10.13
N SER A 154 -2.93 -15.75 10.90
CA SER A 154 -3.22 -17.09 10.41
C SER A 154 -4.39 -17.66 11.18
N GLU A 155 -5.43 -18.18 10.49
CA GLU A 155 -6.64 -18.76 11.08
C GLU A 155 -7.26 -17.89 12.20
N SER A 156 -7.32 -16.59 12.01
CA SER A 156 -7.80 -15.60 12.98
C SER A 156 -6.87 -15.36 14.20
N ARG A 157 -5.70 -16.00 14.28
CA ARG A 157 -4.67 -15.72 15.26
C ARG A 157 -3.73 -14.65 14.73
N LEU A 158 -3.45 -13.62 15.52
CA LEU A 158 -2.42 -12.64 15.24
C LEU A 158 -1.05 -13.28 15.45
N LEU A 159 -0.19 -13.23 14.45
CA LEU A 159 1.20 -13.71 14.50
C LEU A 159 2.18 -12.56 14.74
N GLY A 160 1.80 -11.34 14.36
CA GLY A 160 2.64 -10.16 14.47
C GLY A 160 2.28 -9.09 13.45
N PHE A 161 3.26 -8.23 13.15
CA PHE A 161 3.07 -7.11 12.24
C PHE A 161 4.25 -6.99 11.28
N ILE A 162 3.95 -6.69 10.01
CA ILE A 162 4.96 -6.27 9.04
C ILE A 162 4.83 -4.76 8.82
N CYS A 163 5.93 -4.04 8.97
CA CYS A 163 5.98 -2.61 8.84
C CYS A 163 6.93 -2.21 7.72
N PHE A 164 6.40 -1.50 6.74
CA PHE A 164 7.20 -0.81 5.72
C PHE A 164 7.56 0.58 6.21
N LEU A 165 8.82 0.96 6.05
CA LEU A 165 9.38 2.24 6.49
C LEU A 165 9.56 3.19 5.31
N ASN A 166 9.68 4.50 5.59
CA ASN A 166 9.89 5.56 4.60
C ASN A 166 8.80 5.61 3.52
N THR A 167 7.56 5.31 3.90
CA THR A 167 6.43 5.19 2.97
C THR A 167 5.77 6.53 2.63
N ALA A 168 6.20 7.64 3.20
CA ALA A 168 5.62 8.97 3.01
C ALA A 168 5.53 9.37 1.52
N THR A 169 6.46 8.90 0.70
CA THR A 169 6.47 9.13 -0.75
C THR A 169 6.56 7.80 -1.49
N GLY A 170 5.54 7.46 -2.27
CA GLY A 170 5.61 6.37 -3.24
C GLY A 170 4.95 5.05 -2.87
N PHE A 171 4.44 4.87 -1.63
CA PHE A 171 3.66 3.67 -1.29
C PHE A 171 2.23 3.82 -1.82
N ASN A 172 1.97 3.27 -3.00
CA ASN A 172 0.74 3.44 -3.77
C ASN A 172 -0.15 2.18 -3.75
N SER A 173 -1.28 2.23 -4.45
CA SER A 173 -2.26 1.13 -4.55
C SER A 173 -1.65 -0.19 -5.03
N ILE A 174 -0.69 -0.14 -5.97
CA ILE A 174 -0.01 -1.33 -6.49
C ILE A 174 0.79 -2.01 -5.39
N LEU A 175 1.51 -1.24 -4.58
CA LEU A 175 2.30 -1.75 -3.46
C LEU A 175 1.41 -2.31 -2.34
N TYR A 176 0.26 -1.67 -2.07
CA TYR A 176 -0.74 -2.25 -1.16
C TYR A 176 -1.22 -3.61 -1.66
N ASN A 177 -1.62 -3.70 -2.93
CA ASN A 177 -2.10 -4.96 -3.53
C ASN A 177 -1.01 -6.04 -3.52
N PHE A 178 0.24 -5.68 -3.84
CA PHE A 178 1.37 -6.60 -3.76
C PHE A 178 1.58 -7.07 -2.32
N ALA A 179 1.66 -6.16 -1.34
CA ALA A 179 1.85 -6.50 0.07
C ALA A 179 0.75 -7.46 0.57
N TYR A 180 -0.53 -7.13 0.35
CA TYR A 180 -1.64 -8.01 0.74
C TYR A 180 -1.53 -9.42 0.20
N SER A 181 -1.08 -9.57 -1.03
CA SER A 181 -1.01 -10.88 -1.68
C SER A 181 0.12 -11.76 -1.16
N ILE A 182 1.17 -11.18 -0.60
CA ILE A 182 2.31 -11.92 -0.04
C ILE A 182 2.19 -12.18 1.47
N LEU A 183 1.24 -11.52 2.18
CA LEU A 183 1.03 -11.75 3.62
C LEU A 183 0.82 -13.24 3.97
N PRO A 184 0.04 -14.04 3.22
CA PRO A 184 -0.11 -15.45 3.52
C PRO A 184 1.21 -16.23 3.47
N LEU A 185 2.08 -15.91 2.52
CA LEU A 185 3.40 -16.55 2.42
C LEU A 185 4.26 -16.19 3.64
N ILE A 186 4.28 -14.91 4.02
CA ILE A 186 5.02 -14.46 5.22
C ILE A 186 4.48 -15.14 6.47
N ALA A 187 3.16 -15.30 6.60
CA ALA A 187 2.54 -15.99 7.73
C ALA A 187 2.98 -17.46 7.82
N ILE A 188 2.98 -18.18 6.70
CA ILE A 188 3.43 -19.57 6.62
C ILE A 188 4.91 -19.67 7.03
N GLU A 189 5.77 -18.83 6.47
CA GLU A 189 7.20 -18.88 6.78
C GLU A 189 7.51 -18.46 8.22
N THR A 190 6.71 -17.54 8.79
CA THR A 190 6.83 -17.17 10.20
C THR A 190 6.50 -18.36 11.12
N ILE A 191 5.43 -19.10 10.81
CA ILE A 191 5.07 -20.30 11.55
C ILE A 191 6.16 -21.38 11.41
N ASN A 192 6.63 -21.62 10.19
CA ASN A 192 7.69 -22.59 9.94
C ASN A 192 8.95 -22.27 10.74
N GLU A 193 9.32 -21.01 10.81
CA GLU A 193 10.48 -20.56 11.59
C GLU A 193 10.29 -20.76 13.11
N GLN A 194 9.10 -20.49 13.63
CA GLN A 194 8.75 -20.75 15.04
C GLN A 194 8.88 -22.24 15.37
N ILE A 195 8.36 -23.13 14.50
CA ILE A 195 8.45 -24.58 14.68
C ILE A 195 9.90 -25.04 14.67
N ARG A 196 10.74 -24.53 13.72
CA ARG A 196 12.16 -24.86 13.65
C ARG A 196 12.91 -24.46 14.93
N GLN A 197 12.61 -23.28 15.48
CA GLN A 197 13.23 -22.80 16.71
C GLN A 197 12.84 -23.62 17.94
N GLU A 198 11.57 -24.04 18.05
CA GLU A 198 11.08 -24.91 19.11
C GLU A 198 11.74 -26.28 19.04
N THR A 199 11.85 -26.87 17.84
CA THR A 199 12.48 -28.18 17.64
C THR A 199 13.98 -28.16 17.94
N SER A 200 14.65 -27.02 17.70
CA SER A 200 16.09 -26.88 17.95
C SER A 200 16.44 -26.64 19.44
N ARG A 201 15.44 -26.35 20.28
CA ARG A 201 15.61 -26.15 21.75
C ARG A 201 15.36 -27.43 22.57
N GLN A 202 14.87 -28.48 21.94
CA GLN A 202 14.69 -29.82 22.53
C GLN A 202 15.92 -30.69 22.27
#